data_c518e0ee7abb20881da2de3202e24dc9
#
_entry.id   c518e0ee7abb20881da2de3202e24dc9
#
_cell.length_a   1.000
_cell.length_b   1.000
_cell.length_c   1.000
_cell.angle_alpha   90.00
_cell.angle_beta   90.00
_cell.angle_gamma   90.00
#
_symmetry.space_group_name_H-M   'P 1'
#
loop_
_entity.id
_entity.type
_entity.pdbx_description
1 polymer ?
#
loop_
_entity_poly.entity_id
_entity_poly.type
_entity_poly.pdbx_seq_one_letter_code
_entity_poly.pdbx_strand_id
1 'polypeptide(L)' 'MTKKDFKIVAESVSRVPVRSDRWLLASMLADNFEAMYPRFDRDRFIAACRPKE' A
#
# COMPACT_ATOMS: atom_id res chain seq x y z
N MET A 1 -12.97 -0.24 4.83
CA MET A 1 -12.53 0.26 3.51
C MET A 1 -12.86 -0.75 2.42
N THR A 2 -13.16 -0.28 1.22
CA THR A 2 -13.41 -1.13 0.07
C THR A 2 -12.10 -1.39 -0.69
N LYS A 3 -12.12 -2.32 -1.65
CA LYS A 3 -10.97 -2.57 -2.52
C LYS A 3 -10.54 -1.30 -3.26
N LYS A 4 -11.50 -0.46 -3.64
CA LYS A 4 -11.25 0.81 -4.32
C LYS A 4 -10.46 1.77 -3.45
N ASP A 5 -10.78 1.84 -2.16
CA ASP A 5 -10.09 2.70 -1.21
C ASP A 5 -8.64 2.26 -1.02
N PHE A 6 -8.39 0.95 -0.88
CA PHE A 6 -7.03 0.40 -0.80
C PHE A 6 -6.22 0.74 -2.04
N LYS A 7 -6.86 0.67 -3.21
CA LYS A 7 -6.21 1.01 -4.47
C LYS A 7 -5.80 2.48 -4.54
N ILE A 8 -6.67 3.37 -4.07
CA ILE A 8 -6.37 4.81 -4.02
C ILE A 8 -5.19 5.08 -3.09
N VAL A 9 -5.16 4.47 -1.92
CA VAL A 9 -4.07 4.61 -0.96
C VAL A 9 -2.76 4.10 -1.56
N ALA A 10 -2.79 2.91 -2.17
CA ALA A 10 -1.61 2.31 -2.80
C ALA A 10 -1.08 3.18 -3.95
N GLU A 11 -1.96 3.73 -4.74
CA GLU A 11 -1.59 4.62 -5.84
C GLU A 11 -0.91 5.89 -5.33
N SER A 12 -1.41 6.45 -4.23
CA SER A 12 -0.81 7.61 -3.58
C SER A 12 0.61 7.29 -3.08
N VAL A 13 0.80 6.12 -2.48
CA VAL A 13 2.11 5.64 -2.03
C VAL A 13 3.07 5.50 -3.22
N SER A 14 2.57 5.00 -4.36
CA SER A 14 3.38 4.80 -5.56
C SER A 14 3.99 6.09 -6.10
N ARG A 15 3.45 7.24 -5.72
CA ARG A 15 3.93 8.56 -6.14
C ARG A 15 4.98 9.15 -5.22
N VAL A 16 5.30 8.50 -4.11
CA VAL A 16 6.37 8.96 -3.22
C VAL A 16 7.71 8.82 -3.96
N PRO A 17 8.46 9.90 -4.14
CA PRO A 17 9.63 9.89 -5.03
C PRO A 17 10.83 9.13 -4.48
N VAL A 18 11.01 9.11 -3.16
CA VAL A 18 12.15 8.42 -2.54
C VAL A 18 11.79 6.96 -2.30
N ARG A 19 12.54 6.07 -2.93
CA ARG A 19 12.28 4.62 -2.90
C ARG A 19 12.22 4.04 -1.48
N SER A 20 13.16 4.41 -0.63
CA SER A 20 13.19 3.92 0.74
C SER A 20 12.00 4.41 1.56
N ASP A 21 11.62 5.67 1.38
CA ASP A 21 10.45 6.24 2.05
C ASP A 21 9.17 5.59 1.56
N ARG A 22 9.07 5.36 0.25
CA ARG A 22 7.92 4.70 -0.35
C ARG A 22 7.74 3.29 0.20
N TRP A 23 8.83 2.53 0.29
CA TRP A 23 8.81 1.19 0.84
C TRP A 23 8.40 1.18 2.32
N LEU A 24 8.99 2.09 3.09
CA LEU A 24 8.67 2.20 4.51
C LEU A 24 7.19 2.53 4.72
N LEU A 25 6.66 3.50 3.98
CA LEU A 25 5.25 3.87 4.06
C LEU A 25 4.32 2.72 3.66
N ALA A 26 4.65 2.04 2.57
CA ALA A 26 3.87 0.89 2.11
C ALA A 26 3.82 -0.21 3.17
N SER A 27 4.96 -0.51 3.78
CA SER A 27 5.05 -1.54 4.83
C SER A 27 4.25 -1.16 6.06
N MET A 28 4.34 0.09 6.50
CA MET A 28 3.60 0.59 7.66
C MET A 28 2.09 0.53 7.43
N LEU A 29 1.63 0.97 6.27
CA LEU A 29 0.22 0.92 5.92
C LEU A 29 -0.28 -0.53 5.81
N ALA A 30 0.51 -1.40 5.19
CA ALA A 30 0.17 -2.81 5.06
C ALA A 30 0.02 -3.49 6.42
N ASP A 31 0.93 -3.19 7.36
CA ASP A 31 0.86 -3.72 8.72
C ASP A 31 -0.42 -3.28 9.43
N ASN A 32 -0.77 -2.00 9.32
CA ASN A 32 -1.97 -1.45 9.93
C ASN A 32 -3.24 -2.05 9.34
N PHE A 33 -3.32 -2.16 8.02
CA PHE A 33 -4.49 -2.73 7.35
C PHE A 33 -4.65 -4.22 7.66
N GLU A 34 -3.54 -4.95 7.72
CA GLU A 34 -3.56 -6.37 8.07
C GLU A 34 -4.10 -6.59 9.48
N ALA A 35 -3.74 -5.70 10.42
CA ALA A 35 -4.24 -5.76 11.79
C ALA A 35 -5.73 -5.40 11.89
N MET A 36 -6.21 -4.49 11.03
CA MET A 36 -7.59 -4.00 11.07
C MET A 36 -8.57 -4.85 10.25
N TYR A 37 -8.09 -5.44 9.17
CA TYR A 37 -8.93 -6.15 8.19
C TYR A 37 -8.41 -7.57 7.98
N PRO A 38 -9.09 -8.60 8.53
CA PRO A 38 -8.59 -9.99 8.47
C PRO A 38 -8.37 -10.56 7.07
N ARG A 39 -9.07 -10.02 6.07
CA ARG A 39 -8.97 -10.49 4.68
C ARG A 39 -8.10 -9.59 3.81
N PHE A 40 -7.37 -8.68 4.42
CA PHE A 40 -6.50 -7.79 3.68
C PHE A 40 -5.38 -8.56 2.97
N ASP A 41 -5.23 -8.32 1.67
CA ASP A 41 -4.19 -8.95 0.85
C ASP A 41 -2.95 -8.06 0.83
N ARG A 42 -2.01 -8.34 1.74
CA ARG A 42 -0.78 -7.58 1.91
C ARG A 42 0.08 -7.54 0.64
N ASP A 43 0.27 -8.70 0.01
CA ASP A 43 1.13 -8.80 -1.16
C ASP A 43 0.58 -7.99 -2.32
N ARG A 44 -0.72 -8.05 -2.52
CA ARG A 44 -1.40 -7.29 -3.57
C ARG A 44 -1.30 -5.79 -3.33
N PHE A 45 -1.44 -5.36 -2.08
CA PHE A 45 -1.32 -3.96 -1.71
C PHE A 45 0.10 -3.46 -1.95
N ILE A 46 1.11 -4.19 -1.50
CA ILE A 46 2.53 -3.84 -1.70
C ILE A 46 2.85 -3.75 -3.20
N ALA A 47 2.36 -4.70 -4.00
CA ALA A 47 2.54 -4.66 -5.45
C ALA A 47 1.91 -3.41 -6.07
N ALA A 48 0.75 -3.01 -5.59
CA ALA A 48 0.06 -1.80 -6.08
C ALA A 48 0.76 -0.51 -5.65
N CYS A 49 1.57 -0.54 -4.59
CA CYS A 49 2.35 0.60 -4.13
C CYS A 49 3.61 0.86 -4.98
N ARG A 50 3.94 -0.03 -5.90
CA ARG A 50 5.09 0.14 -6.79
C ARG A 50 4.77 1.20 -7.85
N PRO A 51 5.77 2.05 -8.21
CA PRO A 51 5.55 3.02 -9.27
C PRO A 51 5.32 2.31 -10.60
N LYS A 52 4.41 2.85 -11.36
CA LYS A 52 4.22 2.41 -12.75
C LYS A 52 5.32 3.01 -13.59
N GLU A 53 6.08 2.19 -14.22
CA GLU A 53 7.09 2.61 -15.19
C GLU A 53 6.46 2.75 -16.58
#